data_fd1da15069f12a394c63cfc78385db82
#
_entry.id   fd1da15069f12a394c63cfc78385db82
#
_cell.length_a   1.000
_cell.length_b   1.000
_cell.length_c   1.000
_cell.angle_alpha   90.00
_cell.angle_beta   90.00
_cell.angle_gamma   90.00
#
_symmetry.space_group_name_H-M   'P 1'
#
loop_
_entity.id
_entity.type
_entity.pdbx_description
1 polymer ?
#
loop_
_entity_poly.entity_id
_entity_poly.type
_entity_poly.pdbx_seq_one_letter_code
_entity_poly.pdbx_strand_id
1 'polypeptide(L)'
;QYKVRPAQIGPSLAKFFGVPYEAFNSGRIRSEMLHGSLKREFIDEQGWIPLEESPEGLVIMCMDPEAVRGSRVVPQVFPRITKFAYRVTTLTEFQETLGQLFGAVADTSTIDQLLADMDGGPIDDGSNDDSLESAAADNELVKFVNKVIIDAYNQKVSDIHIEPMPGKFKTGIRFRIDGSLVPYV
;
A
#
# COMPACT_ATOMS: atom_id res chain seq x y z
N GLN A 1 -6.86 -12.08 -27.51
CA GLN A 1 -5.99 -11.62 -26.41
C GLN A 1 -5.59 -12.83 -25.57
N TYR A 2 -4.31 -13.21 -25.59
CA TYR A 2 -3.81 -14.36 -24.83
C TYR A 2 -3.76 -13.99 -23.35
N LYS A 3 -4.54 -14.65 -22.50
CA LYS A 3 -4.48 -14.51 -21.03
C LYS A 3 -3.31 -15.34 -20.50
N VAL A 4 -2.13 -14.75 -20.45
CA VAL A 4 -0.94 -15.38 -19.85
C VAL A 4 -0.92 -15.06 -18.36
N ARG A 5 -0.73 -16.07 -17.51
CA ARG A 5 -0.64 -15.88 -16.06
C ARG A 5 0.77 -15.47 -15.65
N PRO A 6 0.97 -14.66 -14.60
CA PRO A 6 2.31 -14.26 -14.10
C PRO A 6 3.25 -15.45 -13.91
N ALA A 7 2.78 -16.55 -13.33
CA ALA A 7 3.54 -17.78 -13.14
C ALA A 7 4.08 -18.42 -14.44
N GLN A 8 3.51 -18.09 -15.60
CA GLN A 8 3.99 -18.58 -16.89
C GLN A 8 5.05 -17.66 -17.49
N ILE A 9 5.06 -16.38 -17.10
CA ILE A 9 6.01 -15.37 -17.56
C ILE A 9 7.30 -15.42 -16.72
N GLY A 10 7.18 -15.66 -15.42
CA GLY A 10 8.27 -15.61 -14.46
C GLY A 10 9.53 -16.38 -14.86
N PRO A 11 9.44 -17.67 -15.27
CA PRO A 11 10.59 -18.44 -15.73
C PRO A 11 11.29 -17.84 -16.97
N SER A 12 10.51 -17.21 -17.85
CA SER A 12 11.05 -16.55 -19.05
C SER A 12 11.81 -15.28 -18.68
N LEU A 13 11.29 -14.49 -17.73
CA LEU A 13 11.98 -13.31 -17.17
C LEU A 13 13.27 -13.70 -16.46
N ALA A 14 13.23 -14.76 -15.63
CA ALA A 14 14.42 -15.27 -14.95
C ALA A 14 15.53 -15.67 -15.95
N LYS A 15 15.15 -16.35 -17.03
CA LYS A 15 16.10 -16.73 -18.08
C LYS A 15 16.64 -15.52 -18.85
N PHE A 16 15.80 -14.53 -19.12
CA PHE A 16 16.18 -13.32 -19.84
C PHE A 16 17.19 -12.48 -19.06
N PHE A 17 16.90 -12.20 -17.77
CA PHE A 17 17.74 -11.37 -16.93
C PHE A 17 18.88 -12.14 -16.23
N GLY A 18 18.90 -13.47 -16.30
CA GLY A 18 19.89 -14.30 -15.62
C GLY A 18 19.85 -14.21 -14.09
N VAL A 19 18.66 -13.94 -13.51
CA VAL A 19 18.43 -13.88 -12.07
C VAL A 19 17.21 -14.73 -11.69
N PRO A 20 17.12 -15.23 -10.44
CA PRO A 20 15.96 -16.00 -10.01
C PRO A 20 14.66 -15.18 -10.09
N TYR A 21 13.57 -15.87 -10.38
CA TYR A 21 12.23 -15.31 -10.32
C TYR A 21 11.69 -15.32 -8.89
N GLU A 22 11.08 -14.22 -8.48
CA GLU A 22 10.41 -14.07 -7.20
C GLU A 22 8.91 -13.91 -7.42
N ALA A 23 8.16 -14.92 -7.00
CA ALA A 23 6.70 -14.87 -7.04
C ALA A 23 6.14 -14.10 -5.84
N PHE A 24 4.91 -13.63 -5.97
CA PHE A 24 4.16 -13.07 -4.83
C PHE A 24 4.02 -14.12 -3.71
N ASN A 25 4.26 -13.69 -2.48
CA ASN A 25 4.12 -14.52 -1.29
C ASN A 25 3.30 -13.79 -0.23
N SER A 26 2.07 -14.24 -0.02
CA SER A 26 1.12 -13.66 0.94
C SER A 26 1.56 -13.80 2.41
N GLY A 27 2.49 -14.71 2.73
CA GLY A 27 3.06 -14.89 4.07
C GLY A 27 4.20 -13.93 4.40
N ARG A 28 4.59 -13.03 3.49
CA ARG A 28 5.70 -12.11 3.73
C ARG A 28 5.29 -11.02 4.71
N ILE A 29 6.16 -10.77 5.71
CA ILE A 29 5.91 -9.81 6.78
C ILE A 29 6.77 -8.57 6.56
N ARG A 30 6.20 -7.39 6.81
CA ARG A 30 6.94 -6.12 6.81
C ARG A 30 8.00 -6.15 7.91
N SER A 31 9.24 -5.83 7.54
CA SER A 31 10.35 -5.66 8.47
C SER A 31 10.59 -4.17 8.71
N GLU A 32 10.54 -3.72 9.95
CA GLU A 32 10.80 -2.32 10.29
C GLU A 32 12.24 -1.91 9.93
N MET A 33 13.20 -2.81 10.07
CA MET A 33 14.61 -2.56 9.72
C MET A 33 14.81 -2.29 8.23
N LEU A 34 14.08 -2.98 7.35
CA LEU A 34 14.23 -2.88 5.91
C LEU A 34 13.27 -1.85 5.29
N HIS A 35 12.08 -1.71 5.85
CA HIS A 35 11.01 -0.93 5.24
C HIS A 35 10.64 0.34 6.00
N GLY A 36 11.08 0.49 7.27
CA GLY A 36 10.65 1.58 8.16
C GLY A 36 11.02 2.98 7.65
N SER A 37 12.17 3.12 6.99
CA SER A 37 12.62 4.39 6.41
C SER A 37 12.19 4.60 4.95
N LEU A 38 11.57 3.58 4.31
CA LEU A 38 11.19 3.63 2.90
C LEU A 38 9.73 4.06 2.75
N LYS A 39 9.51 5.01 1.85
CA LYS A 39 8.17 5.42 1.46
C LYS A 39 7.69 4.58 0.27
N ARG A 40 6.41 4.27 0.25
CA ARG A 40 5.77 3.50 -0.83
C ARG A 40 5.99 4.14 -2.19
N GLU A 41 5.76 5.47 -2.28
CA GLU A 41 5.88 6.22 -3.52
C GLU A 41 7.30 6.12 -4.10
N PHE A 42 8.31 6.18 -3.22
CA PHE A 42 9.71 6.01 -3.62
C PHE A 42 10.00 4.62 -4.19
N ILE A 43 9.50 3.57 -3.52
CA ILE A 43 9.66 2.17 -3.95
C ILE A 43 8.97 1.93 -5.29
N ASP A 44 7.75 2.44 -5.46
CA ASP A 44 6.97 2.31 -6.69
C ASP A 44 7.67 3.01 -7.86
N GLU A 45 8.13 4.25 -7.65
CA GLU A 45 8.89 5.02 -8.64
C GLU A 45 10.21 4.34 -9.03
N GLN A 46 10.93 3.81 -8.04
CA GLN A 46 12.23 3.18 -8.27
C GLN A 46 12.13 1.72 -8.78
N GLY A 47 10.96 1.11 -8.69
CA GLY A 47 10.67 -0.22 -9.23
C GLY A 47 11.39 -1.38 -8.55
N TRP A 48 11.74 -1.25 -7.26
CA TRP A 48 12.36 -2.31 -6.48
C TRP A 48 11.88 -2.36 -5.04
N ILE A 49 11.86 -3.54 -4.43
CA ILE A 49 11.45 -3.79 -3.04
C ILE A 49 12.53 -4.60 -2.33
N PRO A 50 13.05 -4.18 -1.17
CA PRO A 50 13.89 -5.04 -0.34
C PRO A 50 13.00 -6.07 0.36
N LEU A 51 13.36 -7.35 0.31
CA LEU A 51 12.54 -8.42 0.85
C LEU A 51 13.06 -8.92 2.20
N GLU A 52 14.28 -9.39 2.23
CA GLU A 52 14.90 -10.03 3.38
C GLU A 52 16.42 -10.08 3.24
N GLU A 53 17.13 -10.23 4.36
CA GLU A 53 18.55 -10.54 4.35
C GLU A 53 18.75 -12.06 4.26
N SER A 54 19.60 -12.48 3.32
CA SER A 54 19.95 -13.86 3.08
C SER A 54 21.48 -14.04 3.11
N PRO A 55 21.99 -15.28 3.13
CA PRO A 55 23.44 -15.54 2.98
C PRO A 55 24.03 -14.98 1.67
N GLU A 56 23.21 -14.78 0.65
CA GLU A 56 23.59 -14.19 -0.64
C GLU A 56 23.63 -12.65 -0.59
N GLY A 57 23.13 -12.03 0.47
CA GLY A 57 23.00 -10.60 0.67
C GLY A 57 21.55 -10.15 0.84
N LEU A 58 21.31 -8.85 0.76
CA LEU A 58 19.95 -8.29 0.77
C LEU A 58 19.24 -8.67 -0.54
N VAL A 59 18.14 -9.39 -0.42
CA VAL A 59 17.30 -9.79 -1.55
C VAL A 59 16.47 -8.60 -2.01
N ILE A 60 16.63 -8.23 -3.27
CA ILE A 60 15.91 -7.13 -3.92
C ILE A 60 15.01 -7.71 -5.01
N MET A 61 13.71 -7.55 -4.86
CA MET A 61 12.71 -7.87 -5.87
C MET A 61 12.51 -6.67 -6.78
N CYS A 62 12.56 -6.86 -8.09
CA CYS A 62 12.41 -5.77 -9.07
C CYS A 62 11.88 -6.28 -10.40
N MET A 63 11.34 -5.38 -11.21
CA MET A 63 10.83 -5.70 -12.55
C MET A 63 11.96 -5.72 -13.57
N ASP A 64 12.96 -4.84 -13.41
CA ASP A 64 14.15 -4.74 -14.27
C ASP A 64 15.44 -4.72 -13.42
N PRO A 65 16.05 -5.89 -13.20
CA PRO A 65 17.28 -6.00 -12.41
C PRO A 65 18.47 -5.23 -12.98
N GLU A 66 18.55 -5.07 -14.30
CA GLU A 66 19.66 -4.35 -14.94
C GLU A 66 19.56 -2.84 -14.72
N ALA A 67 18.36 -2.27 -14.90
CA ALA A 67 18.09 -0.86 -14.62
C ALA A 67 18.34 -0.53 -13.15
N VAL A 68 17.86 -1.38 -12.21
CA VAL A 68 18.03 -1.16 -10.76
C VAL A 68 19.51 -1.24 -10.35
N ARG A 69 20.29 -2.18 -10.90
CA ARG A 69 21.75 -2.25 -10.69
C ARG A 69 22.46 -1.01 -11.23
N GLY A 70 22.07 -0.58 -12.42
CA GLY A 70 22.64 0.57 -13.11
C GLY A 70 22.43 1.90 -12.37
N SER A 71 21.28 2.07 -11.75
CA SER A 71 20.93 3.29 -11.00
C SER A 71 21.76 3.50 -9.74
N ARG A 72 22.33 2.43 -9.16
CA ARG A 72 23.06 2.43 -7.89
C ARG A 72 22.29 2.99 -6.70
N VAL A 73 20.98 3.08 -6.79
CA VAL A 73 20.12 3.62 -5.71
C VAL A 73 20.08 2.67 -4.51
N VAL A 74 20.00 1.34 -4.74
CA VAL A 74 19.95 0.35 -3.66
C VAL A 74 21.15 0.43 -2.71
N PRO A 75 22.42 0.48 -3.17
CA PRO A 75 23.57 0.67 -2.28
C PRO A 75 23.59 2.02 -1.55
N GLN A 76 23.00 3.08 -2.12
CA GLN A 76 22.90 4.39 -1.45
C GLN A 76 21.88 4.34 -0.31
N VAL A 77 20.78 3.62 -0.48
CA VAL A 77 19.74 3.43 0.55
C VAL A 77 20.24 2.50 1.67
N PHE A 78 21.03 1.49 1.33
CA PHE A 78 21.58 0.51 2.28
C PHE A 78 23.11 0.54 2.32
N PRO A 79 23.77 1.61 2.81
CA PRO A 79 25.22 1.77 2.75
C PRO A 79 25.99 0.75 3.62
N ARG A 80 25.33 0.11 4.57
CA ARG A 80 25.95 -0.91 5.45
C ARG A 80 25.94 -2.29 4.83
N ILE A 81 25.17 -2.49 3.76
CA ILE A 81 25.04 -3.79 3.09
C ILE A 81 25.95 -3.80 1.86
N THR A 82 26.81 -4.81 1.79
CA THR A 82 27.81 -4.93 0.73
C THR A 82 27.42 -5.92 -0.38
N LYS A 83 26.43 -6.78 -0.09
CA LYS A 83 25.98 -7.79 -1.05
C LYS A 83 24.48 -7.65 -1.30
N PHE A 84 24.10 -7.69 -2.58
CA PHE A 84 22.71 -7.60 -3.02
C PHE A 84 22.40 -8.75 -3.98
N ALA A 85 21.32 -9.48 -3.68
CA ALA A 85 20.78 -10.54 -4.52
C ALA A 85 19.51 -10.03 -5.23
N TYR A 86 19.61 -9.85 -6.53
CA TYR A 86 18.47 -9.34 -7.31
C TYR A 86 17.60 -10.50 -7.79
N ARG A 87 16.28 -10.32 -7.71
CA ARG A 87 15.29 -11.27 -8.21
C ARG A 87 14.27 -10.53 -9.07
N VAL A 88 13.92 -11.14 -10.20
CA VAL A 88 12.96 -10.56 -11.14
C VAL A 88 11.55 -10.99 -10.81
N THR A 89 10.60 -10.09 -10.98
CA THR A 89 9.17 -10.36 -10.80
C THR A 89 8.33 -9.75 -11.92
N THR A 90 7.05 -10.08 -11.97
CA THR A 90 6.08 -9.43 -12.86
C THR A 90 5.53 -8.15 -12.22
N LEU A 91 5.02 -7.23 -13.05
CA LEU A 91 4.38 -6.00 -12.57
C LEU A 91 3.24 -6.31 -11.57
N THR A 92 2.40 -7.28 -11.86
CA THR A 92 1.27 -7.66 -10.99
C THR A 92 1.76 -8.10 -9.61
N GLU A 93 2.74 -9.01 -9.56
CA GLU A 93 3.28 -9.54 -8.30
C GLU A 93 4.10 -8.50 -7.53
N PHE A 94 4.75 -7.57 -8.26
CA PHE A 94 5.41 -6.41 -7.66
C PHE A 94 4.39 -5.54 -6.92
N GLN A 95 3.29 -5.18 -7.57
CA GLN A 95 2.23 -4.36 -6.99
C GLN A 95 1.53 -5.05 -5.81
N GLU A 96 1.28 -6.37 -5.91
CA GLU A 96 0.74 -7.17 -4.80
C GLU A 96 1.69 -7.17 -3.60
N THR A 97 2.99 -7.36 -3.83
CA THR A 97 4.02 -7.34 -2.76
C THR A 97 4.16 -5.94 -2.16
N LEU A 98 4.15 -4.90 -3.00
CA LEU A 98 4.18 -3.50 -2.56
C LEU A 98 2.96 -3.17 -1.69
N GLY A 99 1.78 -3.59 -2.12
CA GLY A 99 0.54 -3.46 -1.36
C GLY A 99 0.59 -4.16 0.01
N GLN A 100 1.15 -5.37 0.05
CA GLN A 100 1.27 -6.14 1.29
C GLN A 100 2.27 -5.51 2.29
N LEU A 101 3.44 -5.06 1.82
CA LEU A 101 4.50 -4.57 2.70
C LEU A 101 4.34 -3.10 3.10
N PHE A 102 3.76 -2.27 2.24
CA PHE A 102 3.64 -0.82 2.44
C PHE A 102 2.18 -0.34 2.55
N GLY A 103 1.25 -1.26 2.61
CA GLY A 103 -0.18 -0.98 2.53
C GLY A 103 -0.65 -0.83 1.08
N ALA A 104 -1.87 -1.25 0.79
CA ALA A 104 -2.49 -0.89 -0.47
C ALA A 104 -2.45 0.66 -0.58
N VAL A 105 -2.15 1.18 -1.76
CA VAL A 105 -2.69 2.51 -2.10
C VAL A 105 -4.19 2.26 -1.99
N ALA A 106 -4.82 2.86 -1.01
CA ALA A 106 -6.20 3.21 -1.22
C ALA A 106 -6.16 3.96 -2.55
N ASP A 107 -6.64 3.31 -3.60
CA ASP A 107 -6.88 3.99 -4.87
C ASP A 107 -7.86 5.11 -4.52
N THR A 108 -7.30 6.23 -4.06
CA THR A 108 -8.06 7.47 -3.90
C THR A 108 -8.75 7.79 -5.22
N SER A 109 -8.16 7.39 -6.34
CA SER A 109 -8.81 7.50 -7.65
C SER A 109 -10.07 6.62 -7.78
N THR A 110 -10.07 5.41 -7.21
CA THR A 110 -11.27 4.54 -7.23
C THR A 110 -12.30 5.02 -6.21
N ILE A 111 -11.83 5.53 -5.06
CA ILE A 111 -12.71 6.12 -4.04
C ILE A 111 -13.21 7.48 -4.49
N ASP A 112 -12.36 8.32 -5.09
CA ASP A 112 -12.77 9.58 -5.69
C ASP A 112 -13.72 9.37 -6.88
N GLN A 113 -13.57 8.29 -7.67
CA GLN A 113 -14.54 7.91 -8.70
C GLN A 113 -15.84 7.37 -8.09
N LEU A 114 -15.78 6.54 -7.04
CA LEU A 114 -16.98 6.07 -6.34
C LEU A 114 -17.70 7.21 -5.62
N LEU A 115 -16.96 8.17 -5.04
CA LEU A 115 -17.54 9.37 -4.44
C LEU A 115 -18.10 10.31 -5.52
N ALA A 116 -17.44 10.46 -6.67
CA ALA A 116 -17.95 11.24 -7.80
C ALA A 116 -19.19 10.59 -8.41
N ASP A 117 -19.28 9.27 -8.47
CA ASP A 117 -20.48 8.54 -8.91
C ASP A 117 -21.63 8.63 -7.89
N MET A 118 -21.32 8.84 -6.60
CA MET A 118 -22.33 9.09 -5.55
C MET A 118 -22.75 10.57 -5.45
N ASP A 119 -21.92 11.50 -5.90
CA ASP A 119 -22.18 12.96 -5.87
C ASP A 119 -22.90 13.47 -7.14
N GLY A 120 -23.39 12.58 -7.98
CA GLY A 120 -24.14 12.87 -9.21
C GLY A 120 -25.56 13.40 -9.00
N GLY A 121 -25.89 14.01 -7.85
CA GLY A 121 -27.15 14.72 -7.59
C GLY A 121 -26.90 16.23 -7.47
N PRO A 122 -27.68 17.09 -8.17
CA PRO A 122 -27.54 18.52 -8.01
C PRO A 122 -28.04 18.95 -6.60
N ILE A 123 -27.13 19.36 -5.73
CA ILE A 123 -27.51 20.17 -4.58
C ILE A 123 -27.41 21.64 -5.03
N ASP A 124 -28.56 22.16 -5.45
CA ASP A 124 -28.85 23.58 -5.47
C ASP A 124 -28.98 24.05 -4.03
N ASP A 125 -28.18 24.95 -3.54
CA ASP A 125 -28.61 26.16 -2.91
C ASP A 125 -27.44 27.06 -2.48
N GLY A 126 -27.70 28.34 -2.73
CA GLY A 126 -26.82 29.44 -2.45
C GLY A 126 -26.72 29.79 -0.97
N SER A 127 -25.66 30.48 -0.73
CA SER A 127 -25.37 31.48 0.31
C SER A 127 -24.42 31.10 1.45
N ASN A 128 -23.39 31.92 1.50
CA ASN A 128 -22.67 32.52 2.64
C ASN A 128 -21.34 31.94 3.11
N ASP A 129 -20.47 32.80 3.13
CA ASP A 129 -19.10 33.13 3.52
C ASP A 129 -18.45 32.46 4.78
N ASP A 130 -19.16 31.56 5.46
CA ASP A 130 -18.61 30.68 6.52
C ASP A 130 -18.14 29.30 5.98
N SER A 131 -18.11 29.14 4.66
CA SER A 131 -18.04 27.84 4.00
C SER A 131 -16.64 27.25 3.85
N LEU A 132 -15.57 28.04 3.97
CA LEU A 132 -14.20 27.55 3.69
C LEU A 132 -13.61 26.75 4.85
N GLU A 133 -13.88 27.13 6.11
CA GLU A 133 -13.43 26.35 7.26
C GLU A 133 -14.26 25.06 7.44
N SER A 134 -15.56 25.13 7.16
CA SER A 134 -16.45 23.98 7.17
C SER A 134 -16.08 22.98 6.07
N ALA A 135 -15.83 23.43 4.86
CA ALA A 135 -15.44 22.56 3.72
C ALA A 135 -14.07 21.89 3.94
N ALA A 136 -13.12 22.56 4.61
CA ALA A 136 -11.83 21.97 4.95
C ALA A 136 -11.96 20.90 6.05
N ALA A 137 -12.78 21.17 7.09
CA ALA A 137 -13.05 20.20 8.16
C ALA A 137 -13.83 18.99 7.64
N ASP A 138 -14.80 19.18 6.75
CA ASP A 138 -15.56 18.12 6.11
C ASP A 138 -14.65 17.24 5.24
N ASN A 139 -13.70 17.83 4.51
CA ASN A 139 -12.74 17.09 3.71
C ASN A 139 -11.80 16.24 4.60
N GLU A 140 -11.36 16.74 5.74
CA GLU A 140 -10.53 15.96 6.68
C GLU A 140 -11.34 14.83 7.33
N LEU A 141 -12.60 15.08 7.68
CA LEU A 141 -13.48 14.05 8.22
C LEU A 141 -13.75 12.95 7.20
N VAL A 142 -14.03 13.30 5.96
CA VAL A 142 -14.19 12.34 4.85
C VAL A 142 -12.93 11.50 4.66
N LYS A 143 -11.76 12.12 4.63
CA LYS A 143 -10.48 11.40 4.55
C LYS A 143 -10.26 10.45 5.72
N PHE A 144 -10.63 10.88 6.93
CA PHE A 144 -10.53 10.06 8.13
C PHE A 144 -11.47 8.86 8.06
N VAL A 145 -12.74 9.05 7.70
CA VAL A 145 -13.72 7.96 7.56
C VAL A 145 -13.29 6.96 6.49
N ASN A 146 -12.84 7.44 5.35
CA ASN A 146 -12.29 6.59 4.28
C ASN A 146 -11.10 5.76 4.78
N LYS A 147 -10.19 6.37 5.54
CA LYS A 147 -9.07 5.64 6.16
C LYS A 147 -9.56 4.55 7.10
N VAL A 148 -10.54 4.83 7.95
CA VAL A 148 -11.14 3.83 8.87
C VAL A 148 -11.69 2.63 8.09
N ILE A 149 -12.44 2.87 7.01
CA ILE A 149 -13.03 1.83 6.18
C ILE A 149 -11.94 0.97 5.50
N ILE A 150 -10.91 1.62 4.96
CA ILE A 150 -9.80 0.93 4.30
C ILE A 150 -9.00 0.09 5.29
N ASP A 151 -8.68 0.64 6.45
CA ASP A 151 -7.97 -0.08 7.50
C ASP A 151 -8.78 -1.28 8.01
N ALA A 152 -10.10 -1.13 8.14
CA ALA A 152 -11.01 -2.22 8.49
C ALA A 152 -11.03 -3.32 7.44
N TYR A 153 -11.10 -2.95 6.16
CA TYR A 153 -11.07 -3.91 5.05
C TYR A 153 -9.76 -4.70 5.01
N ASN A 154 -8.62 -4.01 5.16
CA ASN A 154 -7.28 -4.61 5.14
C ASN A 154 -7.06 -5.57 6.32
N GLN A 155 -7.66 -5.28 7.48
CA GLN A 155 -7.59 -6.12 8.67
C GLN A 155 -8.68 -7.18 8.72
N LYS A 156 -9.51 -7.32 7.67
CA LYS A 156 -10.64 -8.28 7.59
C LYS A 156 -11.61 -8.13 8.76
N VAL A 157 -11.87 -6.90 9.14
CA VAL A 157 -12.83 -6.53 10.19
C VAL A 157 -14.24 -6.90 9.74
N SER A 158 -15.01 -7.54 10.62
CA SER A 158 -16.42 -7.85 10.33
C SER A 158 -17.35 -6.67 10.57
N ASP A 159 -17.04 -5.82 11.56
CA ASP A 159 -17.88 -4.69 11.95
C ASP A 159 -17.03 -3.51 12.44
N ILE A 160 -17.41 -2.29 12.06
CA ILE A 160 -16.85 -1.04 12.55
C ILE A 160 -17.87 -0.43 13.53
N HIS A 161 -17.46 -0.24 14.77
CA HIS A 161 -18.26 0.41 15.81
C HIS A 161 -17.76 1.83 16.03
N ILE A 162 -18.63 2.81 15.77
CA ILE A 162 -18.36 4.24 16.04
C ILE A 162 -19.25 4.62 17.21
N GLU A 163 -18.65 4.93 18.35
CA GLU A 163 -19.33 5.18 19.62
C GLU A 163 -19.11 6.63 20.05
N PRO A 164 -20.09 7.52 19.79
CA PRO A 164 -20.03 8.88 20.30
C PRO A 164 -20.16 8.87 21.82
N MET A 165 -19.23 9.54 22.50
CA MET A 165 -19.28 9.71 23.95
C MET A 165 -19.96 11.05 24.32
N PRO A 166 -20.75 11.11 25.40
CA PRO A 166 -21.39 12.33 25.80
C PRO A 166 -20.39 13.37 26.32
N GLY A 167 -20.71 14.65 26.12
CA GLY A 167 -19.91 15.78 26.61
C GLY A 167 -18.64 16.05 25.78
N LYS A 168 -17.51 16.24 26.47
CA LYS A 168 -16.21 16.59 25.85
C LYS A 168 -15.34 15.37 25.54
N PHE A 169 -15.85 14.18 25.71
CA PHE A 169 -15.10 12.95 25.42
C PHE A 169 -15.04 12.71 23.91
N LYS A 170 -13.91 12.16 23.46
CA LYS A 170 -13.71 11.83 22.05
C LYS A 170 -14.55 10.62 21.68
N THR A 171 -15.06 10.60 20.44
CA THR A 171 -15.70 9.43 19.85
C THR A 171 -14.72 8.27 19.79
N GLY A 172 -15.10 7.12 20.33
CA GLY A 172 -14.33 5.90 20.23
C GLY A 172 -14.68 5.13 18.95
N ILE A 173 -13.65 4.58 18.28
CA ILE A 173 -13.84 3.65 17.16
C ILE A 173 -13.26 2.30 17.54
N ARG A 174 -14.04 1.25 17.38
CA ARG A 174 -13.63 -0.13 17.63
C ARG A 174 -13.91 -1.02 16.44
N PHE A 175 -13.02 -1.96 16.19
CA PHE A 175 -13.15 -2.98 15.15
C PHE A 175 -13.51 -4.32 15.78
N ARG A 176 -14.38 -5.09 15.11
CA ARG A 176 -14.63 -6.47 15.46
C ARG A 176 -13.77 -7.38 14.58
N ILE A 177 -12.81 -8.07 15.20
CA ILE A 177 -11.91 -9.02 14.54
C ILE A 177 -12.09 -10.37 15.24
N ASP A 178 -12.45 -11.40 14.49
CA ASP A 178 -12.67 -12.77 15.01
C ASP A 178 -13.60 -12.80 16.26
N GLY A 179 -14.66 -11.98 16.23
CA GLY A 179 -15.63 -11.90 17.32
C GLY A 179 -15.24 -10.99 18.49
N SER A 180 -13.98 -10.53 18.55
CA SER A 180 -13.47 -9.66 19.63
C SER A 180 -13.48 -8.19 19.19
N LEU A 181 -13.85 -7.29 20.13
CA LEU A 181 -13.80 -5.84 19.90
C LEU A 181 -12.42 -5.30 20.29
N VAL A 182 -11.74 -4.71 19.34
CA VAL A 182 -10.40 -4.10 19.48
C VAL A 182 -10.52 -2.59 19.28
N PRO A 183 -9.98 -1.74 20.18
CA PRO A 183 -9.97 -0.30 19.95
C PRO A 183 -9.12 0.06 18.74
N TYR A 184 -9.65 0.96 17.89
CA TYR A 184 -8.93 1.52 16.75
C TYR A 184 -8.41 2.93 17.06
N VAL A 185 -9.27 3.80 17.61
CA VAL A 185 -8.96 5.16 18.13
C VAL A 185 -9.84 5.44 19.36
#